data_e7e3a49205c9ea8fd6887ac2730e2f2d
#
_entry.id   e7e3a49205c9ea8fd6887ac2730e2f2d
#
_cell.length_a   1.000
_cell.length_b   1.000
_cell.length_c   1.000
_cell.angle_alpha   90.00
_cell.angle_beta   90.00
_cell.angle_gamma   90.00
#
_symmetry.space_group_name_H-M   'P 1'
#
loop_
_entity.id
_entity.type
_entity.pdbx_description
1 polymer ?
#
loop_
_entity_poly.entity_id
_entity_poly.type
_entity_poly.pdbx_seq_one_letter_code
_entity_poly.pdbx_strand_id
1 'polypeptide(L)'
;MRALCVPAVVVLTLVRAAVPLLSSIGIAGLVCAPVYGQWVKVPAPGIPKGPDGKRNLSAPAPRSADGHPDLSGVWESGSAKYILDIAADLKPGDVPFQPWAKALVAERADGSHSGEDPPANCLPRGVPRIDASPPPWRVIQKSDIIGILYESDNAWRQIFLDGRELGNDFLPAYLGYSTGKWDGDALVVDTRGFNGKTWLDQTGKPTSDALHVTERFRRTAFGRMEIQITIDDPKVYTKPWQVKEQVRLVPDSDIFESACENNRDLEHLRGKFSR
;
A
#
# COMPACT_ATOMS: atom_id res chain seq x y z
N MET A 1 -7.88 17.66 9.70
CA MET A 1 -9.30 17.41 9.40
C MET A 1 -10.13 18.53 10.01
N ARG A 2 -10.73 19.37 9.18
CA ARG A 2 -11.57 20.48 9.66
C ARG A 2 -13.02 20.02 9.62
N ALA A 3 -13.71 20.11 10.75
CA ALA A 3 -15.14 19.79 10.85
C ALA A 3 -15.96 20.93 10.22
N LEU A 4 -16.82 20.58 9.26
CA LEU A 4 -17.81 21.46 8.68
C LEU A 4 -19.09 21.42 9.55
N CYS A 5 -19.41 22.53 10.21
CA CYS A 5 -20.69 22.72 10.89
C CYS A 5 -21.70 23.31 9.91
N VAL A 6 -22.79 22.61 9.65
CA VAL A 6 -23.95 23.12 8.89
C VAL A 6 -25.03 23.53 9.89
N PRO A 7 -25.57 24.77 9.85
CA PRO A 7 -26.66 25.19 10.74
C PRO A 7 -28.00 24.63 10.28
N ALA A 8 -28.69 23.94 11.17
CA ALA A 8 -30.08 23.53 10.97
C ALA A 8 -31.01 24.73 11.20
N VAL A 9 -31.74 25.15 10.18
CA VAL A 9 -32.77 26.17 10.26
C VAL A 9 -34.08 25.49 10.72
N VAL A 10 -34.52 25.81 11.92
CA VAL A 10 -35.85 25.40 12.42
C VAL A 10 -36.84 26.51 12.11
N VAL A 11 -37.82 26.23 11.25
CA VAL A 11 -38.96 27.12 10.99
C VAL A 11 -39.98 26.91 12.09
N LEU A 12 -40.17 27.95 12.90
CA LEU A 12 -41.17 27.96 13.97
C LEU A 12 -42.42 28.69 13.48
N THR A 13 -43.54 27.97 13.34
CA THR A 13 -44.86 28.54 13.09
C THR A 13 -45.44 29.15 14.36
N LEU A 14 -45.78 30.44 14.29
CA LEU A 14 -46.40 31.22 15.35
C LEU A 14 -47.87 30.83 15.54
N VAL A 15 -48.20 30.34 16.75
CA VAL A 15 -49.58 30.37 17.27
C VAL A 15 -49.58 31.37 18.43
N ARG A 16 -50.41 32.44 18.31
CA ARG A 16 -50.58 33.47 19.33
C ARG A 16 -51.47 32.92 20.43
N ALA A 17 -50.96 32.89 21.67
CA ALA A 17 -51.75 32.96 22.91
C ALA A 17 -50.93 33.70 23.95
N ALA A 18 -51.53 34.73 24.53
CA ALA A 18 -50.92 35.61 25.49
C ALA A 18 -50.84 34.96 26.87
N VAL A 19 -49.72 35.16 27.61
CA VAL A 19 -49.53 35.28 29.08
C VAL A 19 -47.99 35.06 29.40
N PRO A 20 -47.43 35.49 30.55
CA PRO A 20 -46.37 36.47 30.63
C PRO A 20 -44.95 35.93 30.78
N LEU A 21 -44.01 36.89 30.65
CA LEU A 21 -42.58 36.77 30.85
C LEU A 21 -42.12 35.84 31.98
N LEU A 22 -41.39 34.80 31.59
CA LEU A 22 -40.27 34.26 32.34
C LEU A 22 -39.13 33.99 31.36
N SER A 23 -38.06 34.74 31.52
CA SER A 23 -36.84 34.64 30.73
C SER A 23 -36.18 33.30 31.00
N SER A 24 -36.28 32.37 30.03
CA SER A 24 -35.46 31.18 29.99
C SER A 24 -34.60 31.29 28.73
N ILE A 25 -33.37 31.79 28.89
CA ILE A 25 -32.34 31.68 27.87
C ILE A 25 -31.98 30.18 27.77
N GLY A 26 -32.66 29.50 26.89
CA GLY A 26 -32.28 28.14 26.49
C GLY A 26 -31.00 28.21 25.68
N ILE A 27 -29.86 27.89 26.29
CA ILE A 27 -28.62 27.62 25.58
C ILE A 27 -28.89 26.36 24.72
N ALA A 28 -29.21 26.57 23.44
CA ALA A 28 -29.19 25.49 22.48
C ALA A 28 -27.72 25.03 22.33
N GLY A 29 -27.34 24.06 23.14
CA GLY A 29 -26.06 23.37 22.95
C GLY A 29 -26.01 22.75 21.56
N LEU A 30 -25.17 23.28 20.69
CA LEU A 30 -24.81 22.63 19.45
C LEU A 30 -24.16 21.30 19.83
N VAL A 31 -24.91 20.22 19.75
CA VAL A 31 -24.35 18.87 19.81
C VAL A 31 -23.68 18.65 18.46
N CYS A 32 -22.39 18.95 18.38
CA CYS A 32 -21.56 18.46 17.28
C CYS A 32 -21.47 16.94 17.41
N ALA A 33 -22.36 16.21 16.73
CA ALA A 33 -22.17 14.80 16.55
C ALA A 33 -20.89 14.61 15.71
N PRO A 34 -19.94 13.77 16.16
CA PRO A 34 -18.80 13.44 15.32
C PRO A 34 -19.34 12.82 14.03
N VAL A 35 -19.10 13.45 12.90
CA VAL A 35 -19.33 12.86 11.59
C VAL A 35 -18.23 11.80 11.45
N TYR A 36 -18.55 10.57 11.80
CA TYR A 36 -17.75 9.43 11.45
C TYR A 36 -17.81 9.33 9.93
N GLY A 37 -16.65 9.44 9.29
CA GLY A 37 -16.55 9.18 7.85
C GLY A 37 -17.18 7.84 7.52
N GLN A 38 -17.59 7.66 6.31
CA GLN A 38 -18.37 6.52 5.76
C GLN A 38 -17.77 5.14 6.06
N TRP A 39 -16.49 5.10 6.45
CA TRP A 39 -15.73 3.90 6.70
C TRP A 39 -15.70 3.64 8.19
N VAL A 40 -16.71 2.92 8.59
CA VAL A 40 -16.83 2.33 9.92
C VAL A 40 -15.58 1.49 10.16
N LYS A 41 -15.03 1.59 11.35
CA LYS A 41 -13.98 0.70 11.83
C LYS A 41 -14.34 -0.75 11.50
N VAL A 42 -13.61 -1.34 10.56
CA VAL A 42 -13.73 -2.75 10.18
C VAL A 42 -12.67 -3.52 10.95
N PRO A 43 -13.00 -4.09 12.11
CA PRO A 43 -12.00 -4.81 12.90
C PRO A 43 -11.54 -6.06 12.15
N ALA A 44 -10.23 -6.23 12.02
CA ALA A 44 -9.67 -7.48 11.52
C ALA A 44 -10.11 -8.65 12.43
N PRO A 45 -10.59 -9.76 11.84
CA PRO A 45 -11.03 -10.91 12.62
C PRO A 45 -9.85 -11.60 13.32
N GLY A 46 -10.14 -12.30 14.43
CA GLY A 46 -9.21 -13.22 15.06
C GLY A 46 -8.03 -12.60 15.81
N ILE A 47 -8.00 -11.28 16.00
CA ILE A 47 -6.89 -10.65 16.75
C ILE A 47 -6.90 -11.16 18.20
N PRO A 48 -5.82 -11.81 18.68
CA PRO A 48 -5.71 -12.28 20.05
C PRO A 48 -5.81 -11.11 21.04
N LYS A 49 -6.36 -11.38 22.22
CA LYS A 49 -6.38 -10.42 23.33
C LYS A 49 -5.30 -10.76 24.34
N GLY A 50 -4.64 -9.76 24.87
CA GLY A 50 -3.72 -9.90 25.99
C GLY A 50 -4.46 -10.07 27.33
N PRO A 51 -3.72 -10.30 28.43
CA PRO A 51 -4.30 -10.40 29.76
C PRO A 51 -5.08 -9.16 30.19
N ASP A 52 -4.76 -8.00 29.64
CA ASP A 52 -5.44 -6.72 29.86
C ASP A 52 -6.70 -6.52 29.00
N GLY A 53 -7.10 -7.54 28.21
CA GLY A 53 -8.23 -7.50 27.30
C GLY A 53 -7.98 -6.70 26.01
N LYS A 54 -6.81 -6.06 25.86
CA LYS A 54 -6.44 -5.32 24.65
C LYS A 54 -5.94 -6.24 23.56
N ARG A 55 -5.98 -5.76 22.33
CA ARG A 55 -5.45 -6.48 21.16
C ARG A 55 -3.96 -6.74 21.28
N ASN A 56 -3.56 -7.98 21.04
CA ASN A 56 -2.16 -8.41 21.08
C ASN A 56 -1.63 -8.69 19.68
N LEU A 57 -1.13 -7.67 19.00
CA LEU A 57 -0.51 -7.78 17.69
C LEU A 57 0.88 -8.45 17.72
N SER A 58 1.45 -8.63 18.92
CA SER A 58 2.72 -9.35 19.11
C SER A 58 2.52 -10.84 19.37
N ALA A 59 1.28 -11.34 19.41
CA ALA A 59 0.98 -12.75 19.49
C ALA A 59 1.64 -13.54 18.35
N PRO A 60 1.84 -14.85 18.49
CA PRO A 60 2.36 -15.68 17.40
C PRO A 60 1.55 -15.53 16.11
N ALA A 61 2.23 -15.67 14.98
CA ALA A 61 1.58 -15.66 13.67
C ALA A 61 0.51 -16.76 13.58
N PRO A 62 -0.70 -16.45 13.08
CA PRO A 62 -1.74 -17.46 12.87
C PRO A 62 -1.31 -18.44 11.77
N ARG A 63 -1.94 -19.61 11.76
CA ARG A 63 -1.72 -20.62 10.73
C ARG A 63 -3.01 -20.88 9.96
N SER A 64 -2.88 -21.10 8.67
CA SER A 64 -3.94 -21.59 7.81
C SER A 64 -4.21 -23.09 8.02
N ALA A 65 -5.28 -23.60 7.42
CA ALA A 65 -5.71 -24.98 7.60
C ALA A 65 -4.68 -26.02 7.10
N ASP A 66 -3.84 -25.63 6.14
CA ASP A 66 -2.74 -26.45 5.60
C ASP A 66 -1.46 -26.41 6.44
N GLY A 67 -1.49 -25.68 7.58
CA GLY A 67 -0.39 -25.59 8.54
C GLY A 67 0.66 -24.52 8.23
N HIS A 68 0.60 -23.87 7.09
CA HIS A 68 1.47 -22.73 6.78
C HIS A 68 1.06 -21.46 7.53
N PRO A 69 1.95 -20.48 7.72
CA PRO A 69 1.53 -19.18 8.24
C PRO A 69 0.40 -18.59 7.41
N ASP A 70 -0.62 -18.08 8.06
CA ASP A 70 -1.69 -17.33 7.39
C ASP A 70 -1.22 -15.89 7.18
N LEU A 71 -1.01 -15.50 5.92
CA LEU A 71 -0.61 -14.14 5.54
C LEU A 71 -1.82 -13.21 5.32
N SER A 72 -3.06 -13.73 5.41
CA SER A 72 -4.28 -12.94 5.19
C SER A 72 -4.36 -11.74 6.13
N GLY A 73 -4.92 -10.65 5.61
CA GLY A 73 -5.12 -9.42 6.36
C GLY A 73 -4.92 -8.18 5.50
N VAL A 74 -5.10 -7.03 6.12
CA VAL A 74 -4.78 -5.72 5.53
C VAL A 74 -3.44 -5.28 6.09
N TRP A 75 -2.52 -4.99 5.20
CA TRP A 75 -1.14 -4.67 5.52
C TRP A 75 -0.77 -3.30 4.97
N GLU A 76 0.19 -2.65 5.60
CA GLU A 76 0.79 -1.42 5.11
C GLU A 76 2.30 -1.43 5.35
N SER A 77 3.04 -0.68 4.55
CA SER A 77 4.48 -0.50 4.78
C SER A 77 4.73 0.09 6.16
N GLY A 78 5.69 -0.45 6.87
CA GLY A 78 6.10 0.04 8.19
C GLY A 78 6.78 1.40 8.15
N SER A 79 7.20 1.86 6.96
CA SER A 79 7.90 3.13 6.78
C SER A 79 7.77 3.64 5.35
N ALA A 80 7.46 4.92 5.20
CA ALA A 80 7.45 5.59 3.90
C ALA A 80 8.84 5.70 3.25
N LYS A 81 9.94 5.41 3.95
CA LYS A 81 11.30 5.52 3.40
C LYS A 81 11.53 4.63 2.18
N TYR A 82 10.91 3.45 2.13
CA TYR A 82 11.15 2.48 1.05
C TYR A 82 10.47 2.87 -0.26
N ILE A 83 9.34 3.59 -0.22
CA ILE A 83 8.76 4.16 -1.45
C ILE A 83 9.61 5.32 -1.97
N LEU A 84 10.28 6.06 -1.06
CA LEU A 84 11.21 7.12 -1.43
C LEU A 84 12.51 6.55 -2.00
N ASP A 85 13.13 5.61 -1.27
CA ASP A 85 14.34 4.91 -1.65
C ASP A 85 14.32 3.48 -1.12
N ILE A 86 14.16 2.51 -2.00
CA ILE A 86 14.14 1.09 -1.63
C ILE A 86 15.46 0.63 -1.00
N ALA A 87 16.56 1.30 -1.31
CA ALA A 87 17.89 1.03 -0.80
C ALA A 87 18.24 1.84 0.46
N ALA A 88 17.26 2.50 1.11
CA ALA A 88 17.47 3.40 2.24
C ALA A 88 18.27 2.80 3.43
N ASP A 89 18.29 1.47 3.57
CA ASP A 89 19.05 0.76 4.62
C ASP A 89 20.42 0.25 4.15
N LEU A 90 20.75 0.43 2.88
CA LEU A 90 22.06 0.08 2.34
C LEU A 90 23.04 1.25 2.51
N LYS A 91 24.32 0.94 2.50
CA LYS A 91 25.35 2.00 2.48
C LYS A 91 25.38 2.67 1.11
N PRO A 92 25.72 3.96 1.05
CA PRO A 92 25.95 4.65 -0.22
C PRO A 92 26.95 3.87 -1.09
N GLY A 93 26.53 3.54 -2.31
CA GLY A 93 27.37 2.79 -3.26
C GLY A 93 27.17 1.27 -3.23
N ASP A 94 26.38 0.70 -2.31
CA ASP A 94 26.13 -0.75 -2.25
C ASP A 94 25.18 -1.24 -3.35
N VAL A 95 24.37 -0.35 -3.96
CA VAL A 95 23.55 -0.72 -5.11
C VAL A 95 24.45 -0.91 -6.33
N PRO A 96 24.51 -2.12 -6.91
CA PRO A 96 25.50 -2.48 -7.92
C PRO A 96 25.06 -2.08 -9.34
N PHE A 97 24.84 -0.80 -9.57
CA PHE A 97 24.41 -0.28 -10.87
C PHE A 97 25.37 -0.58 -12.01
N GLN A 98 24.83 -0.86 -13.20
CA GLN A 98 25.55 -0.65 -14.44
C GLN A 98 25.89 0.85 -14.61
N PRO A 99 27.00 1.21 -15.32
CA PRO A 99 27.41 2.62 -15.43
C PRO A 99 26.32 3.57 -15.94
N TRP A 100 25.57 3.14 -16.96
CA TRP A 100 24.47 3.93 -17.52
C TRP A 100 23.33 4.16 -16.53
N ALA A 101 22.95 3.10 -15.77
CA ALA A 101 21.86 3.18 -14.79
C ALA A 101 22.25 4.10 -13.63
N LYS A 102 23.53 4.09 -13.20
CA LYS A 102 24.05 5.00 -12.20
C LYS A 102 23.98 6.46 -12.67
N ALA A 103 24.34 6.72 -13.93
CA ALA A 103 24.24 8.05 -14.52
C ALA A 103 22.78 8.54 -14.57
N LEU A 104 21.85 7.67 -15.01
CA LEU A 104 20.42 8.00 -15.07
C LEU A 104 19.82 8.32 -13.69
N VAL A 105 20.18 7.54 -12.66
CA VAL A 105 19.70 7.81 -11.28
C VAL A 105 20.27 9.14 -10.78
N ALA A 106 21.52 9.47 -11.10
CA ALA A 106 22.10 10.75 -10.73
C ALA A 106 21.43 11.93 -11.46
N GLU A 107 21.04 11.76 -12.71
CA GLU A 107 20.27 12.74 -13.48
C GLU A 107 18.88 12.99 -12.85
N ARG A 108 18.22 11.93 -12.37
CA ARG A 108 16.88 12.02 -11.74
C ARG A 108 16.89 12.56 -10.31
N ALA A 109 18.05 12.69 -9.68
CA ALA A 109 18.18 13.00 -8.25
C ALA A 109 17.69 14.39 -7.85
N ASP A 110 17.63 15.35 -8.78
CA ASP A 110 17.11 16.70 -8.54
C ASP A 110 15.57 16.80 -8.57
N GLY A 111 14.89 15.69 -8.91
CA GLY A 111 13.43 15.60 -8.99
C GLY A 111 12.83 16.22 -10.27
N SER A 112 13.62 16.78 -11.19
CA SER A 112 13.12 17.35 -12.45
C SER A 112 12.42 16.32 -13.33
N HIS A 113 12.79 15.04 -13.18
CA HIS A 113 12.21 13.91 -13.90
C HIS A 113 11.01 13.23 -13.18
N SER A 114 10.51 13.80 -12.09
CA SER A 114 9.41 13.19 -11.32
C SER A 114 8.12 12.95 -12.15
N GLY A 115 7.90 13.74 -13.19
CA GLY A 115 6.79 13.57 -14.15
C GLY A 115 6.93 12.34 -15.05
N GLU A 116 8.11 11.73 -15.13
CA GLU A 116 8.36 10.49 -15.89
C GLU A 116 8.08 9.24 -15.06
N ASP A 117 7.94 9.39 -13.74
CA ASP A 117 7.60 8.28 -12.86
C ASP A 117 6.22 7.71 -13.24
N PRO A 118 6.08 6.39 -13.50
CA PRO A 118 4.81 5.79 -13.90
C PRO A 118 3.60 6.21 -13.08
N PRO A 119 3.63 6.26 -11.73
CA PRO A 119 2.51 6.74 -10.93
C PRO A 119 2.09 8.19 -11.19
N ALA A 120 3.01 9.05 -11.63
CA ALA A 120 2.66 10.42 -12.01
C ALA A 120 1.76 10.48 -13.25
N ASN A 121 1.72 9.37 -14.01
CA ASN A 121 0.91 9.20 -15.22
C ASN A 121 -0.19 8.14 -15.03
N CYS A 122 -0.61 7.85 -13.79
CA CYS A 122 -1.61 6.84 -13.45
C CYS A 122 -1.27 5.42 -13.95
N LEU A 123 0.01 5.12 -14.09
CA LEU A 123 0.51 3.79 -14.45
C LEU A 123 0.97 3.03 -13.19
N PRO A 124 0.84 1.70 -13.17
CA PRO A 124 1.23 0.91 -12.01
C PRO A 124 2.70 1.05 -11.62
N ARG A 125 2.96 1.08 -10.32
CA ARG A 125 4.33 1.19 -9.74
C ARG A 125 5.19 -0.02 -10.01
N GLY A 126 4.57 -1.18 -10.23
CA GLY A 126 5.29 -2.45 -10.35
C GLY A 126 5.74 -3.05 -9.01
N VAL A 127 6.19 -4.31 -9.08
CA VAL A 127 6.78 -5.05 -7.97
C VAL A 127 8.29 -4.83 -7.98
N PRO A 128 8.95 -4.63 -6.81
CA PRO A 128 8.41 -4.70 -5.45
C PRO A 128 7.87 -3.36 -4.90
N ARG A 129 8.01 -2.27 -5.61
CA ARG A 129 7.68 -0.92 -5.16
C ARG A 129 6.26 -0.76 -4.64
N ILE A 130 5.30 -1.50 -5.21
CA ILE A 130 3.90 -1.39 -4.81
C ILE A 130 3.67 -1.83 -3.38
N ASP A 131 4.44 -2.79 -2.86
CA ASP A 131 4.35 -3.27 -1.48
C ASP A 131 4.83 -2.23 -0.47
N ALA A 132 5.77 -1.36 -0.89
CA ALA A 132 6.28 -0.23 -0.11
C ALA A 132 5.38 1.01 -0.15
N SER A 133 4.30 1.00 -0.93
CA SER A 133 3.39 2.14 -1.07
C SER A 133 2.64 2.42 0.23
N PRO A 134 2.47 3.71 0.64
CA PRO A 134 1.78 4.06 1.88
C PRO A 134 0.34 3.59 1.98
N PRO A 135 -0.50 3.60 0.92
CA PRO A 135 -1.83 3.00 0.96
C PRO A 135 -1.73 1.49 1.24
N PRO A 136 -2.67 0.95 2.06
CA PRO A 136 -2.64 -0.44 2.45
C PRO A 136 -2.96 -1.40 1.29
N TRP A 137 -2.66 -2.67 1.52
CA TRP A 137 -3.00 -3.76 0.62
C TRP A 137 -3.54 -4.96 1.38
N ARG A 138 -4.43 -5.71 0.76
CA ARG A 138 -5.08 -6.88 1.34
C ARG A 138 -4.53 -8.16 0.75
N VAL A 139 -4.13 -9.09 1.62
CA VAL A 139 -3.82 -10.48 1.25
C VAL A 139 -5.04 -11.35 1.46
N ILE A 140 -5.36 -12.15 0.46
CA ILE A 140 -6.36 -13.23 0.48
C ILE A 140 -5.62 -14.52 0.17
N GLN A 141 -5.44 -15.38 1.18
CA GLN A 141 -4.70 -16.63 1.03
C GLN A 141 -5.63 -17.82 0.89
N LYS A 142 -5.34 -18.65 -0.10
CA LYS A 142 -5.84 -20.03 -0.25
C LYS A 142 -4.67 -20.97 -0.46
N SER A 143 -4.94 -22.28 -0.45
CA SER A 143 -3.90 -23.32 -0.58
C SER A 143 -3.17 -23.31 -1.92
N ASP A 144 -3.83 -22.91 -2.97
CA ASP A 144 -3.34 -22.95 -4.37
C ASP A 144 -3.03 -21.57 -4.96
N ILE A 145 -3.50 -20.49 -4.32
CA ILE A 145 -3.32 -19.13 -4.81
C ILE A 145 -3.36 -18.11 -3.67
N ILE A 146 -2.55 -17.08 -3.79
CA ILE A 146 -2.66 -15.85 -2.99
C ILE A 146 -3.03 -14.70 -3.91
N GLY A 147 -4.09 -13.98 -3.57
CA GLY A 147 -4.45 -12.70 -4.17
C GLY A 147 -3.99 -11.55 -3.30
N ILE A 148 -3.33 -10.56 -3.88
CA ILE A 148 -3.02 -9.29 -3.22
C ILE A 148 -3.79 -8.20 -3.95
N LEU A 149 -4.62 -7.47 -3.21
CA LEU A 149 -5.36 -6.31 -3.69
C LEU A 149 -4.70 -5.07 -3.11
N TYR A 150 -4.24 -4.18 -3.97
CA TYR A 150 -3.59 -2.93 -3.58
C TYR A 150 -4.55 -1.77 -3.71
N GLU A 151 -4.66 -0.95 -2.67
CA GLU A 151 -5.31 0.35 -2.79
C GLU A 151 -4.55 1.25 -3.76
N SER A 152 -3.21 1.18 -3.72
CA SER A 152 -2.38 1.85 -4.72
C SER A 152 -2.67 1.34 -6.12
N ASP A 153 -2.90 2.27 -7.04
CA ASP A 153 -3.08 2.02 -8.48
C ASP A 153 -4.30 1.15 -8.82
N ASN A 154 -5.21 0.85 -7.86
CA ASN A 154 -6.27 -0.16 -7.97
C ASN A 154 -5.75 -1.48 -8.55
N ALA A 155 -4.52 -1.82 -8.18
CA ALA A 155 -3.82 -2.96 -8.73
C ALA A 155 -4.16 -4.24 -7.97
N TRP A 156 -3.95 -5.36 -8.63
CA TRP A 156 -4.06 -6.68 -8.02
C TRP A 156 -2.94 -7.59 -8.53
N ARG A 157 -2.56 -8.55 -7.71
CA ARG A 157 -1.52 -9.53 -8.01
C ARG A 157 -1.99 -10.92 -7.64
N GLN A 158 -1.71 -11.90 -8.48
CA GLN A 158 -1.93 -13.31 -8.21
C GLN A 158 -0.57 -14.00 -8.02
N ILE A 159 -0.45 -14.78 -6.97
CA ILE A 159 0.71 -15.62 -6.71
C ILE A 159 0.21 -17.06 -6.71
N PHE A 160 0.59 -17.82 -7.72
CA PHE A 160 0.16 -19.21 -7.89
C PHE A 160 1.02 -20.15 -7.05
N LEU A 161 0.38 -21.01 -6.25
CA LEU A 161 1.00 -21.97 -5.34
C LEU A 161 0.81 -23.42 -5.81
N ASP A 162 0.20 -23.62 -6.96
CA ASP A 162 -0.16 -24.92 -7.54
C ASP A 162 1.01 -25.66 -8.21
N GLY A 163 2.23 -25.16 -8.07
CA GLY A 163 3.45 -25.78 -8.61
C GLY A 163 3.68 -25.50 -10.10
N ARG A 164 2.86 -24.65 -10.73
CA ARG A 164 3.13 -24.26 -12.12
C ARG A 164 4.46 -23.54 -12.25
N GLU A 165 5.13 -23.78 -13.37
CA GLU A 165 6.32 -23.01 -13.74
C GLU A 165 5.92 -21.76 -14.51
N LEU A 166 6.66 -20.68 -14.30
CA LEU A 166 6.55 -19.50 -15.16
C LEU A 166 7.22 -19.82 -16.50
N GLY A 167 6.44 -19.94 -17.55
CA GLY A 167 6.93 -20.05 -18.91
C GLY A 167 7.69 -18.80 -19.36
N ASN A 168 8.10 -18.77 -20.64
CA ASN A 168 8.77 -17.59 -21.22
C ASN A 168 7.84 -16.78 -22.13
N ASP A 169 6.62 -17.26 -22.39
CA ASP A 169 5.65 -16.64 -23.30
C ASP A 169 4.66 -15.78 -22.51
N PHE A 170 5.13 -14.65 -21.97
CA PHE A 170 4.26 -13.68 -21.32
C PHE A 170 4.02 -12.46 -22.19
N LEU A 171 2.83 -11.86 -22.04
CA LEU A 171 2.66 -10.46 -22.38
C LEU A 171 3.32 -9.63 -21.26
N PRO A 172 4.33 -8.80 -21.55
CA PRO A 172 5.02 -8.04 -20.54
C PRO A 172 4.06 -7.14 -19.72
N ALA A 173 4.15 -7.22 -18.38
CA ALA A 173 3.24 -6.53 -17.47
C ALA A 173 3.99 -5.63 -16.47
N TYR A 174 3.30 -4.66 -15.89
CA TYR A 174 3.87 -3.79 -14.85
C TYR A 174 4.20 -4.56 -13.56
N LEU A 175 3.32 -5.48 -13.15
CA LEU A 175 3.50 -6.28 -11.94
C LEU A 175 4.16 -7.64 -12.20
N GLY A 176 4.41 -7.98 -13.48
CA GLY A 176 4.92 -9.29 -13.84
C GLY A 176 3.92 -10.42 -13.53
N TYR A 177 4.44 -11.64 -13.49
CA TYR A 177 3.70 -12.87 -13.17
C TYR A 177 4.42 -13.58 -12.03
N SER A 178 3.66 -14.07 -11.04
CA SER A 178 4.22 -14.59 -9.81
C SER A 178 3.80 -16.03 -9.55
N THR A 179 4.78 -16.85 -9.21
CA THR A 179 4.57 -18.16 -8.59
C THR A 179 5.17 -18.14 -7.19
N GLY A 180 4.68 -19.00 -6.30
CA GLY A 180 5.17 -19.08 -4.96
C GLY A 180 5.29 -20.51 -4.47
N LYS A 181 6.16 -20.70 -3.50
CA LYS A 181 6.31 -21.97 -2.77
C LYS A 181 6.65 -21.68 -1.32
N TRP A 182 6.17 -22.54 -0.44
CA TRP A 182 6.55 -22.47 0.95
C TRP A 182 7.93 -23.06 1.18
N ASP A 183 8.74 -22.37 1.97
CA ASP A 183 10.02 -22.82 2.51
C ASP A 183 9.99 -22.64 4.03
N GLY A 184 9.58 -23.70 4.72
CA GLY A 184 9.25 -23.63 6.13
C GLY A 184 8.11 -22.63 6.40
N ASP A 185 8.37 -21.64 7.24
CA ASP A 185 7.41 -20.59 7.61
C ASP A 185 7.52 -19.33 6.71
N ALA A 186 8.21 -19.41 5.60
CA ALA A 186 8.30 -18.31 4.65
C ALA A 186 7.72 -18.69 3.29
N LEU A 187 6.91 -17.81 2.73
CA LEU A 187 6.48 -17.88 1.33
C LEU A 187 7.57 -17.27 0.46
N VAL A 188 8.13 -18.05 -0.44
CA VAL A 188 9.09 -17.57 -1.46
C VAL A 188 8.33 -17.37 -2.76
N VAL A 189 8.31 -16.13 -3.23
CA VAL A 189 7.62 -15.71 -4.44
C VAL A 189 8.64 -15.34 -5.50
N ASP A 190 8.45 -15.87 -6.70
CA ASP A 190 9.27 -15.64 -7.87
C ASP A 190 8.45 -14.86 -8.90
N THR A 191 8.96 -13.73 -9.38
CA THR A 191 8.22 -12.84 -10.29
C THR A 191 9.07 -12.44 -11.48
N ARG A 192 8.52 -12.65 -12.68
CA ARG A 192 9.14 -12.36 -14.00
C ARG A 192 8.10 -11.79 -14.96
N GLY A 193 8.51 -11.49 -16.19
CA GLY A 193 7.64 -11.01 -17.25
C GLY A 193 7.27 -9.53 -17.07
N PHE A 194 8.19 -8.75 -16.55
CA PHE A 194 8.05 -7.30 -16.44
C PHE A 194 8.20 -6.60 -17.78
N ASN A 195 7.58 -5.43 -17.92
CA ASN A 195 7.64 -4.63 -19.14
C ASN A 195 8.81 -3.61 -19.17
N GLY A 196 9.62 -3.55 -18.09
CA GLY A 196 10.75 -2.63 -17.99
C GLY A 196 10.41 -1.14 -17.92
N LYS A 197 9.15 -0.79 -17.63
CA LYS A 197 8.67 0.59 -17.62
C LYS A 197 8.51 1.17 -16.22
N THR A 198 8.93 0.45 -15.18
CA THR A 198 8.76 0.87 -13.79
C THR A 198 10.08 1.38 -13.19
N TRP A 199 9.95 2.16 -12.13
CA TRP A 199 11.04 2.51 -11.25
C TRP A 199 10.91 1.74 -9.95
N LEU A 200 12.02 1.33 -9.33
CA LEU A 200 11.98 0.62 -8.04
C LEU A 200 11.56 1.52 -6.88
N ASP A 201 11.72 2.85 -7.02
CA ASP A 201 11.41 3.85 -6.00
C ASP A 201 11.35 5.26 -6.61
N GLN A 202 11.13 6.27 -5.77
CA GLN A 202 11.04 7.67 -6.22
C GLN A 202 12.39 8.31 -6.57
N THR A 203 13.53 7.66 -6.24
CA THR A 203 14.83 8.14 -6.72
C THR A 203 15.07 7.83 -8.19
N GLY A 204 14.15 7.11 -8.83
CA GLY A 204 14.23 6.82 -10.26
C GLY A 204 15.13 5.64 -10.63
N LYS A 205 15.33 4.69 -9.71
CA LYS A 205 16.05 3.44 -10.01
C LYS A 205 15.34 2.66 -11.11
N PRO A 206 15.94 2.51 -12.30
CA PRO A 206 15.26 1.90 -13.45
C PRO A 206 15.10 0.40 -13.28
N THR A 207 14.18 -0.16 -14.07
CA THR A 207 14.04 -1.60 -14.31
C THR A 207 14.09 -1.89 -15.79
N SER A 208 14.30 -3.16 -16.15
CA SER A 208 14.20 -3.64 -17.53
C SER A 208 13.21 -4.81 -17.64
N ASP A 209 12.99 -5.27 -18.86
CA ASP A 209 12.24 -6.50 -19.18
C ASP A 209 12.94 -7.78 -18.69
N ALA A 210 14.22 -7.68 -18.33
CA ALA A 210 15.00 -8.76 -17.73
C ALA A 210 14.88 -8.84 -16.20
N LEU A 211 14.11 -7.93 -15.60
CA LEU A 211 13.93 -7.92 -14.15
C LEU A 211 13.34 -9.25 -13.65
N HIS A 212 13.97 -9.77 -12.62
CA HIS A 212 13.53 -10.90 -11.83
C HIS A 212 13.53 -10.49 -10.36
N VAL A 213 12.40 -10.63 -9.70
CA VAL A 213 12.24 -10.31 -8.28
C VAL A 213 11.91 -11.58 -7.53
N THR A 214 12.71 -11.87 -6.50
CA THR A 214 12.40 -12.94 -5.54
C THR A 214 12.07 -12.29 -4.21
N GLU A 215 10.88 -12.57 -3.69
CA GLU A 215 10.40 -12.04 -2.41
C GLU A 215 10.21 -13.17 -1.43
N ARG A 216 10.60 -12.96 -0.20
CA ARG A 216 10.44 -13.92 0.89
C ARG A 216 9.60 -13.28 1.99
N PHE A 217 8.32 -13.63 2.02
CA PHE A 217 7.34 -13.15 3.00
C PHE A 217 7.42 -14.02 4.25
N ARG A 218 7.66 -13.41 5.40
CA ARG A 218 7.69 -14.08 6.68
C ARG A 218 6.85 -13.32 7.69
N ARG A 219 5.71 -13.89 8.08
CA ARG A 219 4.91 -13.33 9.18
C ARG A 219 5.55 -13.67 10.51
N THR A 220 6.18 -12.68 11.15
CA THR A 220 6.98 -12.85 12.37
C THR A 220 6.16 -12.74 13.64
N ALA A 221 4.98 -12.11 13.58
CA ALA A 221 4.00 -12.02 14.64
C ALA A 221 2.62 -11.81 14.03
N PHE A 222 1.56 -11.81 14.85
CA PHE A 222 0.20 -11.58 14.36
C PHE A 222 0.09 -10.31 13.52
N GLY A 223 0.67 -9.21 13.98
CA GLY A 223 0.61 -7.92 13.32
C GLY A 223 1.89 -7.49 12.59
N ARG A 224 2.84 -8.39 12.33
CA ARG A 224 4.13 -8.06 11.71
C ARG A 224 4.52 -9.07 10.64
N MET A 225 4.99 -8.57 9.53
CA MET A 225 5.58 -9.38 8.47
C MET A 225 6.86 -8.71 7.94
N GLU A 226 7.86 -9.51 7.63
CA GLU A 226 9.09 -9.10 6.95
C GLU A 226 9.03 -9.60 5.52
N ILE A 227 9.45 -8.76 4.58
CA ILE A 227 9.62 -9.11 3.17
C ILE A 227 11.09 -8.91 2.83
N GLN A 228 11.81 -10.01 2.58
CA GLN A 228 13.16 -9.94 2.03
C GLN A 228 13.06 -10.00 0.50
N ILE A 229 13.63 -9.01 -0.16
CA ILE A 229 13.48 -8.80 -1.59
C ILE A 229 14.85 -8.93 -2.24
N THR A 230 14.96 -9.81 -3.22
CA THR A 230 16.14 -9.91 -4.11
C THR A 230 15.77 -9.33 -5.46
N ILE A 231 16.56 -8.40 -5.93
CA ILE A 231 16.42 -7.72 -7.22
C ILE A 231 17.54 -8.21 -8.12
N ASP A 232 17.19 -8.85 -9.22
CA ASP A 232 18.10 -9.34 -10.24
C ASP A 232 17.67 -8.80 -11.61
N ASP A 233 18.41 -7.85 -12.13
CA ASP A 233 18.19 -7.28 -13.45
C ASP A 233 19.55 -7.02 -14.12
N PRO A 234 20.06 -7.99 -14.88
CA PRO A 234 21.41 -7.94 -15.44
C PRO A 234 21.62 -6.81 -16.46
N LYS A 235 20.54 -6.23 -16.99
CA LYS A 235 20.62 -5.06 -17.88
C LYS A 235 20.85 -3.78 -17.09
N VAL A 236 20.45 -3.73 -15.79
CA VAL A 236 20.49 -2.54 -14.95
C VAL A 236 21.55 -2.64 -13.85
N TYR A 237 21.77 -3.83 -13.30
CA TYR A 237 22.68 -4.09 -12.17
C TYR A 237 23.75 -5.10 -12.57
N THR A 238 24.94 -4.94 -12.01
CA THR A 238 26.09 -5.84 -12.29
C THR A 238 26.02 -7.18 -11.58
N LYS A 239 25.17 -7.28 -10.56
CA LYS A 239 24.87 -8.51 -9.79
C LYS A 239 23.55 -8.35 -9.06
N PRO A 240 22.89 -9.43 -8.63
CA PRO A 240 21.73 -9.38 -7.74
C PRO A 240 22.07 -8.67 -6.43
N TRP A 241 21.08 -7.98 -5.86
CA TRP A 241 21.18 -7.29 -4.59
C TRP A 241 19.90 -7.43 -3.77
N GLN A 242 19.96 -7.15 -2.48
CA GLN A 242 18.87 -7.44 -1.57
C GLN A 242 18.53 -6.26 -0.69
N VAL A 243 17.25 -6.16 -0.38
CA VAL A 243 16.69 -5.23 0.61
C VAL A 243 15.70 -5.96 1.50
N LYS A 244 15.30 -5.32 2.59
CA LYS A 244 14.27 -5.83 3.50
C LYS A 244 13.25 -4.75 3.76
N GLU A 245 12.00 -5.16 3.79
CA GLU A 245 10.88 -4.31 4.17
C GLU A 245 10.18 -4.90 5.39
N GLN A 246 9.68 -4.03 6.26
CA GLN A 246 8.84 -4.39 7.38
C GLN A 246 7.44 -3.85 7.11
N VAL A 247 6.45 -4.71 7.20
CA VAL A 247 5.05 -4.35 7.04
C VAL A 247 4.27 -4.66 8.30
N ARG A 248 3.24 -3.88 8.57
CA ARG A 248 2.41 -4.01 9.74
C ARG A 248 0.94 -4.24 9.35
N LEU A 249 0.26 -5.03 10.17
CA LEU A 249 -1.17 -5.25 10.03
C LEU A 249 -1.94 -3.97 10.39
N VAL A 250 -2.93 -3.63 9.58
CA VAL A 250 -3.90 -2.57 9.85
C VAL A 250 -5.14 -3.20 10.49
N PRO A 251 -5.31 -3.10 11.83
CA PRO A 251 -6.27 -3.92 12.55
C PRO A 251 -7.72 -3.43 12.48
N ASP A 252 -7.96 -2.23 12.00
CA ASP A 252 -9.26 -1.54 12.06
C ASP A 252 -9.67 -0.89 10.74
N SER A 253 -9.12 -1.34 9.63
CA SER A 253 -9.40 -0.76 8.32
C SER A 253 -9.55 -1.80 7.25
N ASP A 254 -9.97 -1.37 6.10
CA ASP A 254 -9.97 -2.11 4.85
C ASP A 254 -9.23 -1.29 3.79
N ILE A 255 -9.09 -1.84 2.60
CA ILE A 255 -8.62 -1.13 1.41
C ILE A 255 -9.80 -0.40 0.75
N PHE A 256 -9.50 0.73 0.13
CA PHE A 256 -10.48 1.58 -0.54
C PHE A 256 -10.17 1.68 -2.02
N GLU A 257 -11.16 2.11 -2.79
CA GLU A 257 -10.92 2.50 -4.16
C GLU A 257 -10.06 3.77 -4.18
N SER A 258 -8.96 3.72 -4.92
CA SER A 258 -8.04 4.84 -5.11
C SER A 258 -7.97 5.18 -6.60
N ALA A 259 -8.87 6.01 -7.07
CA ALA A 259 -8.84 6.49 -8.44
C ALA A 259 -7.66 7.45 -8.63
N CYS A 260 -6.78 7.12 -9.58
CA CYS A 260 -5.78 8.06 -10.07
C CYS A 260 -6.45 8.99 -11.08
N GLU A 261 -6.75 10.22 -10.66
CA GLU A 261 -7.22 11.24 -11.57
C GLU A 261 -6.06 11.66 -12.47
N ASN A 262 -6.25 11.49 -13.76
CA ASN A 262 -5.26 11.89 -14.75
C ASN A 262 -4.91 13.37 -14.57
N ASN A 263 -3.64 13.73 -14.62
CA ASN A 263 -3.13 15.11 -14.51
C ASN A 263 -3.86 16.13 -15.41
N ARG A 264 -4.55 15.68 -16.45
CA ARG A 264 -5.42 16.54 -17.28
C ARG A 264 -6.57 17.15 -16.49
N ASP A 265 -7.10 16.43 -15.52
CA ASP A 265 -8.23 16.90 -14.71
C ASP A 265 -7.79 17.77 -13.54
N LEU A 266 -6.50 17.73 -13.18
CA LEU A 266 -5.95 18.59 -12.13
C LEU A 266 -5.86 20.07 -12.55
N GLU A 267 -5.80 20.40 -13.83
CA GLU A 267 -5.77 21.81 -14.28
C GLU A 267 -7.06 22.56 -13.92
N HIS A 268 -8.21 21.90 -14.04
CA HIS A 268 -9.47 22.52 -13.63
C HIS A 268 -9.61 22.65 -12.11
N LEU A 269 -8.95 21.78 -11.34
CA LEU A 269 -8.87 21.87 -9.87
C LEU A 269 -7.92 22.99 -9.44
N ARG A 270 -6.77 23.15 -10.11
CA ARG A 270 -5.83 24.26 -9.86
C ARG A 270 -6.49 25.64 -10.02
N GLY A 271 -7.36 25.80 -11.01
CA GLY A 271 -8.12 27.03 -11.20
C GLY A 271 -9.13 27.37 -10.11
N LYS A 272 -9.57 26.38 -9.31
CA LYS A 272 -10.53 26.58 -8.20
C LYS A 272 -9.85 26.90 -6.88
N PHE A 273 -8.58 26.55 -6.72
CA PHE A 273 -7.81 26.74 -5.48
C PHE A 273 -6.81 27.92 -5.55
N SER A 274 -6.70 28.58 -6.68
CA SER A 274 -5.82 29.75 -6.88
C SER A 274 -6.51 31.11 -6.61
N ARG A 275 -7.61 31.13 -5.82
CA ARG A 275 -8.27 32.37 -5.36
C ARG A 275 -8.24 32.49 -3.85
#